data_befa6c3bc4a596e3a38a31c7aee7203d
#
_entry.id   befa6c3bc4a596e3a38a31c7aee7203d
#
_cell.length_a   1.000
_cell.length_b   1.000
_cell.length_c   1.000
_cell.angle_alpha   90.00
_cell.angle_beta   90.00
_cell.angle_gamma   90.00
#
_symmetry.space_group_name_H-M   'P 1'
#
loop_
_entity.id
_entity.type
_entity.pdbx_description
1 polymer ?
#
loop_
_entity_poly.entity_id
_entity_poly.type
_entity_poly.pdbx_seq_one_letter_code
_entity_poly.pdbx_strand_id
1 'polypeptide(L)'
;LAHALGDPELGFEDFEAQIRDISANDERVVWAQRVEVDLMARSPALVWRNATRIRLINAFRSVYGAPENELLPGEPLICDGIELPVKHRKKRLDLEARGLIKGAQVVYLGAGRRTGFSRLHVVGAEEPQISAASIIKIERPDEEEPFIPYAANMGAAFLHGAAVTIHKAQGSQWGTVQVFAPDLFAAARMGRSEAGQPLWKRLAYVAITRAQSRLLWVVRNRLSKPTDALNTEDLKMVVPSDLALDQELEQ
;
A
#
# COMPACT_ATOMS: atom_id res chain seq x y z
N LEU A 1 19.41 -6.40 -12.06
CA LEU A 1 19.37 -6.23 -10.59
C LEU A 1 19.00 -7.52 -9.86
N ALA A 2 17.86 -8.15 -10.16
CA ALA A 2 17.42 -9.38 -9.49
C ALA A 2 18.47 -10.51 -9.59
N HIS A 3 19.08 -10.68 -10.75
CA HIS A 3 20.13 -11.68 -10.97
C HIS A 3 21.40 -11.42 -10.14
N ALA A 4 21.80 -10.17 -9.99
CA ALA A 4 22.97 -9.78 -9.19
C ALA A 4 22.87 -10.18 -7.72
N LEU A 5 21.64 -10.18 -7.16
CA LEU A 5 21.40 -10.59 -5.77
C LEU A 5 21.67 -12.07 -5.49
N GLY A 6 21.84 -12.89 -6.54
CA GLY A 6 22.26 -14.29 -6.43
C GLY A 6 23.76 -14.47 -6.17
N ASP A 7 24.58 -13.44 -6.39
CA ASP A 7 26.01 -13.48 -6.10
C ASP A 7 26.26 -13.45 -4.57
N PRO A 8 26.86 -14.50 -3.98
CA PRO A 8 27.11 -14.56 -2.54
C PRO A 8 28.04 -13.45 -2.04
N GLU A 9 29.00 -13.00 -2.86
CA GLU A 9 30.00 -12.00 -2.51
C GLU A 9 29.49 -10.56 -2.63
N LEU A 10 28.35 -10.34 -3.26
CA LEU A 10 27.81 -9.00 -3.45
C LEU A 10 27.43 -8.35 -2.10
N GLY A 11 28.09 -7.24 -1.76
CA GLY A 11 27.76 -6.40 -0.62
C GLY A 11 26.58 -5.46 -0.90
N PHE A 12 25.98 -4.90 0.16
CA PHE A 12 24.87 -3.95 0.03
C PHE A 12 25.30 -2.67 -0.70
N GLU A 13 26.47 -2.14 -0.36
CA GLU A 13 27.02 -0.91 -0.95
C GLU A 13 27.34 -1.11 -2.44
N ASP A 14 27.87 -2.27 -2.82
CA ASP A 14 28.14 -2.62 -4.22
C ASP A 14 26.84 -2.77 -5.01
N PHE A 15 25.81 -3.33 -4.40
CA PHE A 15 24.48 -3.40 -5.00
C PHE A 15 23.88 -2.01 -5.23
N GLU A 16 23.99 -1.11 -4.26
CA GLU A 16 23.55 0.28 -4.43
C GLU A 16 24.35 1.02 -5.50
N ALA A 17 25.65 0.76 -5.62
CA ALA A 17 26.48 1.31 -6.69
C ALA A 17 25.98 0.84 -8.07
N GLN A 18 25.67 -0.45 -8.24
CA GLN A 18 25.06 -0.98 -9.45
C GLN A 18 23.71 -0.32 -9.78
N ILE A 19 22.84 -0.11 -8.79
CA ILE A 19 21.57 0.59 -9.00
C ILE A 19 21.81 2.00 -9.50
N ARG A 20 22.76 2.72 -8.91
CA ARG A 20 23.11 4.09 -9.32
C ARG A 20 23.62 4.13 -10.75
N ASP A 21 24.50 3.23 -11.12
CA ASP A 21 25.06 3.15 -12.48
C ASP A 21 23.97 2.84 -13.51
N ILE A 22 23.08 1.90 -13.21
CA ILE A 22 21.94 1.59 -14.07
C ILE A 22 21.02 2.81 -14.19
N SER A 23 20.75 3.51 -13.10
CA SER A 23 19.86 4.68 -13.10
C SER A 23 20.38 5.84 -13.97
N ALA A 24 21.67 5.88 -14.25
CA ALA A 24 22.25 6.88 -15.15
C ALA A 24 21.93 6.60 -16.64
N ASN A 25 21.58 5.36 -17.00
CA ASN A 25 21.42 4.91 -18.38
C ASN A 25 20.05 4.27 -18.68
N ASP A 26 19.24 4.01 -17.67
CA ASP A 26 17.92 3.34 -17.81
C ASP A 26 16.89 4.05 -16.94
N GLU A 27 15.96 4.75 -17.58
CA GLU A 27 14.88 5.50 -16.92
C GLU A 27 13.89 4.62 -16.12
N ARG A 28 13.93 3.32 -16.34
CA ARG A 28 13.12 2.36 -15.58
C ARG A 28 13.64 2.17 -14.15
N VAL A 29 14.88 2.55 -13.89
CA VAL A 29 15.50 2.51 -12.57
C VAL A 29 15.87 3.92 -12.16
N VAL A 30 15.36 4.36 -11.02
CA VAL A 30 15.57 5.72 -10.51
C VAL A 30 16.27 5.67 -9.17
N TRP A 31 17.42 6.35 -9.06
CA TRP A 31 18.06 6.62 -7.78
C TRP A 31 17.39 7.84 -7.13
N ALA A 32 16.43 7.58 -6.24
CA ALA A 32 15.56 8.61 -5.69
C ALA A 32 16.08 9.14 -4.34
N GLN A 33 16.12 10.47 -4.19
CA GLN A 33 16.55 11.13 -2.95
C GLN A 33 15.41 11.27 -1.92
N ARG A 34 14.18 10.94 -2.29
CA ARG A 34 12.99 11.06 -1.43
C ARG A 34 11.92 10.08 -1.87
N VAL A 35 11.02 9.77 -0.96
CA VAL A 35 9.79 9.03 -1.24
C VAL A 35 8.84 9.97 -1.97
N GLU A 36 8.33 9.56 -3.12
CA GLU A 36 7.37 10.34 -3.89
C GLU A 36 5.95 10.13 -3.34
N VAL A 37 5.42 11.18 -2.72
CA VAL A 37 4.14 11.15 -2.00
C VAL A 37 2.97 10.87 -2.94
N ASP A 38 2.93 11.49 -4.11
CA ASP A 38 1.86 11.28 -5.09
C ASP A 38 1.83 9.82 -5.58
N LEU A 39 3.00 9.18 -5.67
CA LEU A 39 3.08 7.77 -5.99
C LEU A 39 2.53 6.87 -4.86
N MET A 40 2.73 7.25 -3.59
CA MET A 40 2.19 6.48 -2.45
C MET A 40 0.67 6.38 -2.47
N ALA A 41 -0.03 7.32 -3.06
CA ALA A 41 -1.49 7.26 -3.22
C ALA A 41 -1.96 6.17 -4.20
N ARG A 42 -1.07 5.68 -5.08
CA ARG A 42 -1.39 4.72 -6.15
C ARG A 42 -0.63 3.40 -6.01
N SER A 43 0.55 3.45 -5.43
CA SER A 43 1.45 2.32 -5.25
C SER A 43 2.20 2.49 -3.94
N PRO A 44 2.12 1.52 -3.02
CA PRO A 44 2.72 1.67 -1.70
C PRO A 44 4.23 1.79 -1.74
N ALA A 45 4.80 2.54 -0.80
CA ALA A 45 6.22 2.45 -0.50
C ALA A 45 6.52 1.11 0.18
N LEU A 46 7.50 0.36 -0.35
CA LEU A 46 7.91 -0.92 0.19
C LEU A 46 8.98 -0.74 1.26
N VAL A 47 8.72 -1.24 2.46
CA VAL A 47 9.59 -1.14 3.63
C VAL A 47 9.81 -2.52 4.26
N TRP A 48 10.84 -2.65 5.08
CA TRP A 48 11.03 -3.88 5.83
C TRP A 48 10.29 -3.86 7.18
N ARG A 49 10.49 -2.79 7.97
CA ARG A 49 10.01 -2.73 9.35
C ARG A 49 8.60 -2.14 9.45
N ASN A 50 7.78 -2.72 10.34
CA ASN A 50 6.45 -2.21 10.59
C ASN A 50 6.46 -0.77 11.16
N ALA A 51 7.40 -0.46 12.03
CA ALA A 51 7.57 0.89 12.56
C ALA A 51 7.88 1.93 11.47
N THR A 52 8.68 1.57 10.45
CA THR A 52 8.94 2.43 9.29
C THR A 52 7.67 2.62 8.46
N ARG A 53 6.91 1.53 8.24
CA ARG A 53 5.62 1.57 7.54
C ARG A 53 4.65 2.57 8.20
N ILE A 54 4.44 2.44 9.50
CA ILE A 54 3.54 3.32 10.26
C ILE A 54 4.00 4.78 10.17
N ARG A 55 5.29 5.05 10.34
CA ARG A 55 5.85 6.41 10.22
C ARG A 55 5.66 7.01 8.84
N LEU A 56 5.89 6.26 7.76
CA LEU A 56 5.68 6.74 6.40
C LEU A 56 4.21 7.02 6.11
N ILE A 57 3.30 6.17 6.58
CA ILE A 57 1.85 6.39 6.46
C ILE A 57 1.44 7.68 7.18
N ASN A 58 1.89 7.89 8.41
CA ASN A 58 1.55 9.11 9.16
C ASN A 58 2.17 10.35 8.51
N ALA A 59 3.39 10.26 7.97
CA ALA A 59 4.00 11.34 7.22
C ALA A 59 3.22 11.65 5.92
N PHE A 60 2.80 10.63 5.17
CA PHE A 60 1.92 10.76 4.01
C PHE A 60 0.63 11.51 4.38
N ARG A 61 -0.07 11.07 5.41
CA ARG A 61 -1.31 11.68 5.87
C ARG A 61 -1.11 13.14 6.31
N SER A 62 -0.03 13.41 7.03
CA SER A 62 0.34 14.76 7.46
C SER A 62 0.58 15.72 6.29
N VAL A 63 1.27 15.24 5.23
CA VAL A 63 1.58 16.06 4.05
C VAL A 63 0.33 16.46 3.28
N TYR A 64 -0.69 15.56 3.25
CA TYR A 64 -2.01 15.88 2.67
C TYR A 64 -2.96 16.59 3.63
N GLY A 65 -2.54 16.88 4.86
CA GLY A 65 -3.39 17.52 5.86
C GLY A 65 -4.56 16.67 6.32
N ALA A 66 -4.41 15.34 6.27
CA ALA A 66 -5.45 14.43 6.71
C ALA A 66 -5.70 14.57 8.23
N PRO A 67 -6.97 14.63 8.66
CA PRO A 67 -7.32 14.63 10.07
C PRO A 67 -6.81 13.39 10.78
N GLU A 68 -6.50 13.52 12.06
CA GLU A 68 -5.93 12.42 12.85
C GLU A 68 -6.85 11.19 12.93
N ASN A 69 -8.15 11.44 13.03
CA ASN A 69 -9.19 10.44 13.32
C ASN A 69 -10.12 10.15 12.12
N GLU A 70 -9.85 10.68 10.95
CA GLU A 70 -10.68 10.52 9.76
C GLU A 70 -9.82 10.27 8.53
N LEU A 71 -10.40 9.59 7.54
CA LEU A 71 -9.78 9.44 6.23
C LEU A 71 -10.26 10.53 5.28
N LEU A 72 -9.35 11.02 4.45
CA LEU A 72 -9.70 11.83 3.29
C LEU A 72 -10.09 10.94 2.11
N PRO A 73 -11.10 11.34 1.31
CA PRO A 73 -11.32 10.70 0.01
C PRO A 73 -10.04 10.72 -0.84
N GLY A 74 -9.70 9.58 -1.43
CA GLY A 74 -8.46 9.39 -2.17
C GLY A 74 -7.34 8.71 -1.37
N GLU A 75 -7.48 8.53 -0.05
CA GLU A 75 -6.49 7.76 0.71
C GLU A 75 -6.51 6.28 0.29
N PRO A 76 -5.32 5.68 0.05
CA PRO A 76 -5.21 4.28 -0.33
C PRO A 76 -5.39 3.37 0.89
N LEU A 77 -6.09 2.25 0.68
CA LEU A 77 -6.31 1.20 1.67
C LEU A 77 -5.88 -0.15 1.11
N ILE A 78 -5.60 -1.09 1.99
CA ILE A 78 -5.39 -2.51 1.65
C ILE A 78 -6.37 -3.34 2.49
N CYS A 79 -7.11 -4.21 1.82
CA CYS A 79 -8.00 -5.16 2.50
C CYS A 79 -7.17 -6.17 3.31
N ASP A 80 -7.40 -6.24 4.61
CA ASP A 80 -6.74 -7.19 5.53
C ASP A 80 -7.56 -8.47 5.73
N GLY A 81 -8.77 -8.50 5.20
CA GLY A 81 -9.69 -9.62 5.22
C GLY A 81 -11.12 -9.19 5.51
N ILE A 82 -12.03 -10.15 5.48
CA ILE A 82 -13.44 -9.91 5.78
C ILE A 82 -13.79 -10.60 7.11
N GLU A 83 -14.11 -9.80 8.11
CA GLU A 83 -14.49 -10.23 9.45
C GLU A 83 -16.02 -10.32 9.53
N LEU A 84 -16.58 -11.41 8.99
CA LEU A 84 -18.01 -11.71 9.03
C LEU A 84 -18.25 -13.09 9.63
N PRO A 85 -19.26 -13.24 10.53
CA PRO A 85 -19.68 -14.54 11.06
C PRO A 85 -20.11 -15.51 9.96
N VAL A 86 -20.02 -16.81 10.23
CA VAL A 86 -20.38 -17.88 9.27
C VAL A 86 -21.82 -17.72 8.74
N LYS A 87 -22.76 -17.24 9.56
CA LYS A 87 -24.14 -16.96 9.14
C LYS A 87 -24.25 -15.93 8.00
N HIS A 88 -23.24 -15.11 7.78
CA HIS A 88 -23.16 -14.12 6.69
C HIS A 88 -22.26 -14.57 5.53
N ARG A 89 -22.05 -15.88 5.35
CA ARG A 89 -21.21 -16.43 4.30
C ARG A 89 -21.57 -15.94 2.90
N LYS A 90 -22.86 -15.82 2.58
CA LYS A 90 -23.32 -15.32 1.27
C LYS A 90 -22.80 -13.90 1.01
N LYS A 91 -22.93 -13.01 1.99
CA LYS A 91 -22.46 -11.62 1.91
C LYS A 91 -20.92 -11.55 1.76
N ARG A 92 -20.20 -12.41 2.47
CA ARG A 92 -18.76 -12.52 2.34
C ARG A 92 -18.36 -12.92 0.91
N LEU A 93 -18.97 -13.96 0.36
CA LEU A 93 -18.71 -14.43 -1.01
C LEU A 93 -19.03 -13.38 -2.06
N ASP A 94 -20.09 -12.59 -1.85
CA ASP A 94 -20.43 -11.48 -2.74
C ASP A 94 -19.34 -10.40 -2.76
N LEU A 95 -18.85 -9.97 -1.59
CA LEU A 95 -17.76 -9.01 -1.49
C LEU A 95 -16.45 -9.55 -2.09
N GLU A 96 -16.13 -10.82 -1.87
CA GLU A 96 -14.96 -11.48 -2.45
C GLU A 96 -15.08 -11.59 -3.99
N ALA A 97 -16.26 -11.90 -4.52
CA ALA A 97 -16.53 -11.94 -5.95
C ALA A 97 -16.36 -10.56 -6.62
N ARG A 98 -16.64 -9.49 -5.90
CA ARG A 98 -16.41 -8.10 -6.35
C ARG A 98 -14.97 -7.61 -6.14
N GLY A 99 -14.04 -8.52 -5.87
CA GLY A 99 -12.60 -8.24 -5.75
C GLY A 99 -12.13 -7.83 -4.36
N LEU A 100 -12.99 -7.79 -3.35
CA LEU A 100 -12.60 -7.44 -1.99
C LEU A 100 -12.01 -8.66 -1.26
N ILE A 101 -10.80 -9.01 -1.65
CA ILE A 101 -10.03 -10.11 -1.08
C ILE A 101 -8.84 -9.59 -0.27
N LYS A 102 -8.27 -10.42 0.58
CA LYS A 102 -7.08 -10.06 1.34
C LYS A 102 -5.93 -9.61 0.42
N GLY A 103 -5.37 -8.44 0.68
CA GLY A 103 -4.33 -7.81 -0.14
C GLY A 103 -4.87 -6.94 -1.27
N ALA A 104 -6.18 -6.91 -1.53
CA ALA A 104 -6.77 -6.03 -2.52
C ALA A 104 -6.48 -4.56 -2.20
N GLN A 105 -6.07 -3.81 -3.22
CA GLN A 105 -5.88 -2.38 -3.14
C GLN A 105 -7.21 -1.67 -3.33
N VAL A 106 -7.46 -0.71 -2.47
CA VAL A 106 -8.73 0.00 -2.42
C VAL A 106 -8.46 1.48 -2.22
N VAL A 107 -9.27 2.33 -2.82
CA VAL A 107 -9.26 3.78 -2.57
C VAL A 107 -10.50 4.15 -1.78
N TYR A 108 -10.32 4.89 -0.69
CA TYR A 108 -11.43 5.41 0.11
C TYR A 108 -12.10 6.55 -0.63
N LEU A 109 -13.42 6.47 -0.82
CA LEU A 109 -14.21 7.48 -1.52
C LEU A 109 -15.05 8.35 -0.57
N GLY A 110 -15.19 7.92 0.68
CA GLY A 110 -15.96 8.63 1.69
C GLY A 110 -16.81 7.69 2.55
N ALA A 111 -17.51 8.27 3.51
CA ALA A 111 -18.47 7.55 4.34
C ALA A 111 -19.65 7.05 3.49
N GLY A 112 -20.16 5.88 3.82
CA GLY A 112 -21.39 5.35 3.25
C GLY A 112 -22.64 5.99 3.89
N ARG A 113 -23.83 5.70 3.34
CA ARG A 113 -25.10 6.19 3.88
C ARG A 113 -25.42 5.61 5.27
N ARG A 114 -24.99 4.39 5.55
CA ARG A 114 -25.17 3.73 6.84
C ARG A 114 -23.95 3.90 7.73
N THR A 115 -24.16 4.12 9.01
CA THR A 115 -23.06 4.18 9.99
C THR A 115 -22.21 2.91 9.91
N GLY A 116 -20.88 3.08 9.89
CA GLY A 116 -19.91 1.98 9.76
C GLY A 116 -19.71 1.47 8.34
N PHE A 117 -20.40 2.04 7.34
CA PHE A 117 -20.17 1.73 5.93
C PHE A 117 -19.24 2.75 5.30
N SER A 118 -18.43 2.30 4.35
CA SER A 118 -17.56 3.14 3.52
C SER A 118 -17.85 2.90 2.05
N ARG A 119 -17.77 3.96 1.27
CA ARG A 119 -17.71 3.89 -0.20
C ARG A 119 -16.27 3.69 -0.60
N LEU A 120 -16.03 2.71 -1.42
CA LEU A 120 -14.70 2.22 -1.76
C LEU A 120 -14.60 1.99 -3.27
N HIS A 121 -13.39 2.19 -3.80
CA HIS A 121 -13.04 1.80 -5.17
C HIS A 121 -12.02 0.67 -5.10
N VAL A 122 -12.39 -0.51 -5.54
CA VAL A 122 -11.51 -1.70 -5.59
C VAL A 122 -10.69 -1.62 -6.87
N VAL A 123 -9.38 -1.44 -6.75
CA VAL A 123 -8.49 -1.26 -7.90
C VAL A 123 -8.44 -2.54 -8.73
N GLY A 124 -8.70 -2.42 -10.04
CA GLY A 124 -8.65 -3.53 -10.99
C GLY A 124 -9.88 -4.44 -11.02
N ALA A 125 -10.93 -4.15 -10.25
CA ALA A 125 -12.20 -4.86 -10.33
C ALA A 125 -13.03 -4.40 -11.54
N GLU A 126 -13.86 -5.28 -12.10
CA GLU A 126 -14.77 -4.94 -13.20
C GLU A 126 -15.83 -3.93 -12.75
N GLU A 127 -16.38 -4.12 -11.56
CA GLU A 127 -17.28 -3.19 -10.89
C GLU A 127 -16.57 -2.62 -9.66
N PRO A 128 -15.73 -1.59 -9.83
CA PRO A 128 -14.77 -1.19 -8.81
C PRO A 128 -15.41 -0.48 -7.61
N GLN A 129 -16.57 0.17 -7.77
CA GLN A 129 -17.20 0.91 -6.69
C GLN A 129 -18.11 0.02 -5.87
N ILE A 130 -17.87 -0.03 -4.57
CA ILE A 130 -18.67 -0.79 -3.62
C ILE A 130 -18.97 0.07 -2.38
N SER A 131 -20.06 -0.27 -1.69
CA SER A 131 -20.32 0.20 -0.33
C SER A 131 -20.28 -1.01 0.61
N ALA A 132 -19.42 -0.99 1.61
CA ALA A 132 -19.24 -2.10 2.52
C ALA A 132 -19.12 -1.65 3.98
N ALA A 133 -19.65 -2.46 4.89
CA ALA A 133 -19.35 -2.33 6.30
C ALA A 133 -17.84 -2.49 6.51
N SER A 134 -17.20 -1.51 7.10
CA SER A 134 -15.74 -1.36 7.11
C SER A 134 -15.19 -1.20 8.51
N ILE A 135 -14.06 -1.87 8.76
CA ILE A 135 -13.24 -1.70 9.95
C ILE A 135 -11.92 -1.11 9.46
N ILE A 136 -11.78 0.21 9.54
CA ILE A 136 -10.59 0.90 9.04
C ILE A 136 -9.66 1.17 10.22
N LYS A 137 -8.44 0.66 10.14
CA LYS A 137 -7.43 0.76 11.19
C LYS A 137 -6.42 1.84 10.82
N ILE A 138 -6.38 2.91 11.63
CA ILE A 138 -5.35 3.96 11.53
C ILE A 138 -4.32 3.69 12.61
N GLU A 139 -3.16 3.21 12.19
CA GLU A 139 -2.04 2.94 13.09
C GLU A 139 -1.23 4.22 13.32
N ARG A 140 -0.80 4.43 14.55
CA ARG A 140 -0.01 5.58 14.96
C ARG A 140 1.35 5.15 15.47
N PRO A 141 2.40 5.96 15.29
CA PRO A 141 3.66 5.73 15.97
C PRO A 141 3.43 5.73 17.49
N ASP A 142 4.10 4.81 18.18
CA ASP A 142 4.11 4.72 19.63
C ASP A 142 2.78 4.30 20.30
N GLU A 143 1.76 3.93 19.51
CA GLU A 143 0.52 3.32 19.99
C GLU A 143 0.49 1.82 19.67
N GLU A 144 0.12 0.98 20.65
CA GLU A 144 0.03 -0.48 20.45
C GLU A 144 -1.24 -0.87 19.68
N GLU A 145 -2.35 -0.16 19.92
CA GLU A 145 -3.62 -0.42 19.27
C GLU A 145 -3.94 0.62 18.19
N PRO A 146 -4.43 0.20 17.02
CA PRO A 146 -4.83 1.13 15.99
C PRO A 146 -6.10 1.88 16.39
N PHE A 147 -6.18 3.15 16.05
CA PHE A 147 -7.43 3.89 16.12
C PHE A 147 -8.39 3.42 15.03
N ILE A 148 -9.66 3.20 15.39
CA ILE A 148 -10.70 2.75 14.46
C ILE A 148 -11.78 3.83 14.37
N PRO A 149 -11.71 4.74 13.36
CA PRO A 149 -12.65 5.85 13.23
C PRO A 149 -14.07 5.41 12.88
N TYR A 150 -14.20 4.26 12.21
CA TYR A 150 -15.48 3.72 11.75
C TYR A 150 -15.70 2.35 12.40
N ALA A 151 -16.52 2.35 13.43
CA ALA A 151 -16.82 1.14 14.19
C ALA A 151 -17.98 0.36 13.57
N ALA A 152 -17.73 -0.33 12.47
CA ALA A 152 -18.55 -1.48 12.14
C ALA A 152 -18.09 -2.64 13.04
N ASN A 153 -19.03 -3.25 13.79
CA ASN A 153 -18.71 -4.40 14.63
C ASN A 153 -18.26 -5.62 13.81
N MET A 154 -18.54 -5.63 12.50
CA MET A 154 -18.16 -6.67 11.56
C MET A 154 -18.17 -6.12 10.14
N GLY A 155 -17.25 -6.57 9.29
CA GLY A 155 -17.17 -6.10 7.92
C GLY A 155 -15.83 -6.41 7.28
N ALA A 156 -15.48 -5.68 6.22
CA ALA A 156 -14.15 -5.72 5.64
C ALA A 156 -13.19 -4.89 6.49
N ALA A 157 -12.06 -5.50 6.84
CA ALA A 157 -11.00 -4.84 7.60
C ALA A 157 -9.97 -4.24 6.62
N PHE A 158 -9.51 -3.03 6.92
CA PHE A 158 -8.57 -2.29 6.09
C PHE A 158 -7.42 -1.73 6.92
N LEU A 159 -6.22 -1.81 6.34
CA LEU A 159 -5.03 -1.07 6.74
C LEU A 159 -4.77 0.05 5.73
N HIS A 160 -4.09 1.09 6.15
CA HIS A 160 -3.69 2.15 5.23
C HIS A 160 -2.67 1.63 4.20
N GLY A 161 -2.87 2.00 2.92
CA GLY A 161 -2.16 1.43 1.78
C GLY A 161 -0.96 2.23 1.28
N ALA A 162 -0.64 3.42 1.84
CA ALA A 162 0.45 4.26 1.34
C ALA A 162 1.86 3.63 1.54
N ALA A 163 2.01 2.74 2.50
CA ALA A 163 3.22 1.94 2.68
C ALA A 163 2.86 0.53 3.12
N VAL A 164 3.65 -0.45 2.70
CA VAL A 164 3.43 -1.87 3.03
C VAL A 164 4.78 -2.55 3.27
N THR A 165 4.80 -3.54 4.17
CA THR A 165 6.03 -4.32 4.36
C THR A 165 6.29 -5.21 3.15
N ILE A 166 7.56 -5.39 2.81
CA ILE A 166 7.99 -6.24 1.69
C ILE A 166 7.40 -7.66 1.80
N HIS A 167 7.27 -8.19 3.02
CA HIS A 167 6.65 -9.50 3.24
C HIS A 167 5.17 -9.52 2.85
N LYS A 168 4.40 -8.47 3.17
CA LYS A 168 2.99 -8.36 2.78
C LYS A 168 2.80 -8.03 1.30
N ALA A 169 3.82 -7.48 0.64
CA ALA A 169 3.80 -7.19 -0.79
C ALA A 169 3.99 -8.45 -1.68
N GLN A 170 4.34 -9.59 -1.10
CA GLN A 170 4.47 -10.84 -1.85
C GLN A 170 3.13 -11.22 -2.50
N GLY A 171 3.20 -11.58 -3.79
CA GLY A 171 2.02 -11.89 -4.60
C GLY A 171 1.38 -10.68 -5.29
N SER A 172 1.71 -9.46 -4.90
CA SER A 172 1.25 -8.22 -5.55
C SER A 172 2.32 -7.67 -6.50
N GLN A 173 1.88 -6.91 -7.51
CA GLN A 173 2.75 -6.19 -8.44
C GLN A 173 2.16 -4.82 -8.75
N TRP A 174 3.03 -3.87 -9.09
CA TRP A 174 2.64 -2.50 -9.45
C TRP A 174 3.46 -2.03 -10.66
N GLY A 175 2.89 -1.19 -11.46
CA GLY A 175 3.60 -0.59 -12.60
C GLY A 175 4.90 0.10 -12.16
N THR A 176 4.82 0.95 -11.16
CA THR A 176 5.96 1.62 -10.52
C THR A 176 6.01 1.25 -9.05
N VAL A 177 7.19 0.92 -8.54
CA VAL A 177 7.42 0.60 -7.12
C VAL A 177 8.51 1.51 -6.57
N GLN A 178 8.32 1.98 -5.34
CA GLN A 178 9.38 2.65 -4.60
C GLN A 178 9.80 1.79 -3.39
N VAL A 179 11.09 1.50 -3.34
CA VAL A 179 11.71 0.69 -2.29
C VAL A 179 12.48 1.60 -1.34
N PHE A 180 12.16 1.54 -0.06
CA PHE A 180 12.80 2.35 0.97
C PHE A 180 14.13 1.71 1.42
N ALA A 181 15.21 2.05 0.73
CA ALA A 181 16.54 1.48 0.92
C ALA A 181 17.11 1.61 2.34
N PRO A 182 16.85 2.68 3.12
CA PRO A 182 17.34 2.76 4.50
C PRO A 182 16.92 1.58 5.40
N ASP A 183 15.76 0.97 5.13
CA ASP A 183 15.35 -0.23 5.87
C ASP A 183 16.15 -1.48 5.46
N LEU A 184 16.48 -1.60 4.18
CA LEU A 184 17.30 -2.70 3.67
C LEU A 184 18.75 -2.55 4.14
N PHE A 185 19.27 -1.33 4.17
CA PHE A 185 20.58 -1.04 4.77
C PHE A 185 20.62 -1.43 6.25
N ALA A 186 19.56 -1.13 7.00
CA ALA A 186 19.46 -1.56 8.40
C ALA A 186 19.49 -3.10 8.51
N ALA A 187 18.80 -3.82 7.63
CA ALA A 187 18.84 -5.28 7.59
C ALA A 187 20.25 -5.82 7.25
N ALA A 188 20.96 -5.19 6.31
CA ALA A 188 22.32 -5.52 5.93
C ALA A 188 23.28 -5.33 7.13
N ARG A 189 23.19 -4.21 7.82
CA ARG A 189 24.02 -3.91 9.01
C ARG A 189 23.76 -4.85 10.19
N MET A 190 22.56 -5.37 10.32
CA MET A 190 22.25 -6.36 11.36
C MET A 190 22.87 -7.73 11.09
N GLY A 191 23.38 -7.97 9.88
CA GLY A 191 24.00 -9.24 9.49
C GLY A 191 23.08 -10.45 9.59
N ARG A 192 21.77 -10.25 9.61
CA ARG A 192 20.80 -11.34 9.71
C ARG A 192 20.78 -12.15 8.42
N SER A 193 20.71 -13.47 8.59
CA SER A 193 20.52 -14.42 7.50
C SER A 193 19.20 -15.17 7.70
N GLU A 194 18.56 -15.49 6.59
CA GLU A 194 17.33 -16.27 6.55
C GLU A 194 17.43 -17.27 5.41
N ALA A 195 17.16 -18.55 5.70
CA ALA A 195 17.31 -19.65 4.74
C ALA A 195 18.68 -19.69 4.03
N GLY A 196 19.76 -19.41 4.76
CA GLY A 196 21.13 -19.47 4.23
C GLY A 196 21.57 -18.25 3.39
N GLN A 197 20.73 -17.22 3.28
CA GLN A 197 21.06 -15.99 2.55
C GLN A 197 20.95 -14.75 3.44
N PRO A 198 21.75 -13.69 3.20
CA PRO A 198 21.57 -12.42 3.89
C PRO A 198 20.14 -11.89 3.73
N LEU A 199 19.51 -11.52 4.84
CA LEU A 199 18.11 -11.07 4.84
C LEU A 199 17.88 -9.90 3.88
N TRP A 200 18.80 -8.94 3.82
CA TRP A 200 18.66 -7.78 2.93
C TRP A 200 18.58 -8.18 1.45
N LYS A 201 19.30 -9.22 1.00
CA LYS A 201 19.26 -9.71 -0.39
C LYS A 201 17.88 -10.27 -0.72
N ARG A 202 17.31 -11.06 0.19
CA ARG A 202 15.96 -11.60 0.02
C ARG A 202 14.91 -10.49 -0.02
N LEU A 203 15.02 -9.51 0.88
CA LEU A 203 14.13 -8.35 0.90
C LEU A 203 14.26 -7.53 -0.38
N ALA A 204 15.49 -7.23 -0.83
CA ALA A 204 15.74 -6.51 -2.08
C ALA A 204 15.16 -7.27 -3.27
N TYR A 205 15.40 -8.58 -3.38
CA TYR A 205 14.87 -9.43 -4.45
C TYR A 205 13.33 -9.36 -4.51
N VAL A 206 12.66 -9.59 -3.37
CA VAL A 206 11.20 -9.53 -3.32
C VAL A 206 10.72 -8.13 -3.71
N ALA A 207 11.33 -7.07 -3.18
CA ALA A 207 10.90 -5.70 -3.43
C ALA A 207 11.04 -5.30 -4.90
N ILE A 208 12.20 -5.53 -5.52
CA ILE A 208 12.45 -5.12 -6.92
C ILE A 208 11.59 -5.92 -7.91
N THR A 209 11.30 -7.19 -7.61
CA THR A 209 10.43 -8.04 -8.46
C THR A 209 8.96 -7.67 -8.36
N ARG A 210 8.57 -6.72 -7.52
CA ARG A 210 7.20 -6.17 -7.48
C ARG A 210 6.97 -5.13 -8.57
N ALA A 211 8.03 -4.52 -9.12
CA ALA A 211 7.94 -3.53 -10.19
C ALA A 211 7.73 -4.20 -11.55
N GLN A 212 6.66 -3.81 -12.25
CA GLN A 212 6.40 -4.26 -13.63
C GLN A 212 7.15 -3.42 -14.65
N SER A 213 7.25 -2.11 -14.43
CA SER A 213 7.79 -1.16 -15.40
C SER A 213 8.89 -0.28 -14.83
N ARG A 214 8.75 0.20 -13.60
CA ARG A 214 9.66 1.20 -13.04
C ARG A 214 9.96 0.96 -11.56
N LEU A 215 11.22 1.12 -11.19
CA LEU A 215 11.73 0.99 -9.81
C LEU A 215 12.32 2.33 -9.35
N LEU A 216 11.86 2.84 -8.23
CA LEU A 216 12.50 3.92 -7.49
C LEU A 216 13.23 3.31 -6.28
N TRP A 217 14.54 3.45 -6.25
CA TRP A 217 15.36 3.09 -5.09
C TRP A 217 15.57 4.34 -4.23
N VAL A 218 14.81 4.42 -3.14
CA VAL A 218 14.77 5.62 -2.28
C VAL A 218 15.84 5.53 -1.21
N VAL A 219 16.82 6.44 -1.26
CA VAL A 219 18.01 6.38 -0.38
C VAL A 219 17.94 7.26 0.86
N ARG A 220 16.96 8.17 0.96
CA ARG A 220 16.81 9.05 2.11
C ARG A 220 15.41 9.01 2.71
N ASN A 221 15.35 9.17 4.02
CA ASN A 221 14.09 9.28 4.77
C ASN A 221 13.51 10.70 4.66
N ARG A 222 13.06 11.06 3.46
CA ARG A 222 12.38 12.34 3.17
C ARG A 222 11.24 12.07 2.20
N LEU A 223 10.13 12.80 2.37
CA LEU A 223 9.00 12.76 1.45
C LEU A 223 9.10 13.97 0.49
N SER A 224 8.62 13.77 -0.75
CA SER A 224 8.35 14.89 -1.65
C SER A 224 7.20 15.74 -1.10
N LYS A 225 7.03 16.94 -1.65
CA LYS A 225 5.76 17.65 -1.47
C LYS A 225 4.75 17.09 -2.46
N PRO A 226 3.46 16.99 -2.11
CA PRO A 226 2.45 16.61 -3.08
C PRO A 226 2.35 17.68 -4.18
N THR A 227 2.13 17.23 -5.41
CA THR A 227 1.87 18.14 -6.54
C THR A 227 0.41 18.53 -6.58
N ASP A 228 -0.46 17.60 -6.23
CA ASP A 228 -1.91 17.75 -6.25
C ASP A 228 -2.54 17.27 -4.93
N ALA A 229 -3.76 17.69 -4.66
CA ALA A 229 -4.57 17.11 -3.59
C ALA A 229 -4.92 15.63 -3.94
N LEU A 230 -5.24 14.85 -2.92
CA LEU A 230 -5.78 13.51 -3.15
C LEU A 230 -7.04 13.62 -4.01
N ASN A 231 -7.09 12.90 -5.12
CA ASN A 231 -8.12 13.02 -6.12
C ASN A 231 -8.82 11.68 -6.36
N THR A 232 -10.15 11.74 -6.44
CA THR A 232 -11.02 10.60 -6.76
C THR A 232 -11.77 10.79 -8.10
N GLU A 233 -11.59 11.92 -8.78
CA GLU A 233 -12.34 12.24 -10.00
C GLU A 233 -12.02 11.29 -11.14
N ASP A 234 -10.75 10.96 -11.32
CA ASP A 234 -10.31 9.98 -12.33
C ASP A 234 -10.91 8.58 -12.09
N LEU A 235 -11.25 8.26 -10.84
CA LEU A 235 -11.86 6.99 -10.47
C LEU A 235 -13.36 6.96 -10.80
N LYS A 236 -14.04 8.11 -10.85
CA LYS A 236 -15.47 8.23 -11.16
C LYS A 236 -15.77 8.05 -12.64
N MET A 237 -14.82 8.33 -13.51
CA MET A 237 -15.00 8.26 -14.97
C MET A 237 -15.22 6.84 -15.51
N VAL A 238 -15.04 5.81 -14.68
CA VAL A 238 -15.17 4.40 -15.10
C VAL A 238 -16.53 3.80 -14.78
N VAL A 239 -17.48 4.55 -14.19
CA VAL A 239 -18.75 3.99 -13.67
C VAL A 239 -19.98 4.71 -14.23
N PRO A 240 -21.00 3.95 -14.70
CA PRO A 240 -22.32 4.48 -15.00
C PRO A 240 -23.00 4.97 -13.71
N SER A 241 -23.43 6.23 -13.70
CA SER A 241 -24.21 6.97 -12.71
C SER A 241 -24.33 6.44 -11.28
N ASP A 242 -23.88 7.24 -10.31
CA ASP A 242 -23.92 7.02 -8.86
C ASP A 242 -25.30 6.60 -8.29
N LEU A 243 -26.39 6.77 -9.05
CA LEU A 243 -27.75 6.47 -8.63
C LEU A 243 -28.13 4.98 -8.71
N ALA A 244 -27.52 4.21 -9.60
CA ALA A 244 -27.85 2.79 -9.76
C ALA A 244 -27.22 1.91 -8.66
N LEU A 245 -26.00 2.23 -8.24
CA LEU A 245 -25.25 1.46 -7.22
C LEU A 245 -25.88 1.57 -5.82
N ASP A 246 -26.43 2.73 -5.49
CA ASP A 246 -27.03 2.95 -4.18
C ASP A 246 -28.39 2.26 -4.02
N GLN A 247 -29.09 1.96 -5.13
CA GLN A 247 -30.39 1.27 -5.11
C GLN A 247 -30.28 -0.25 -5.01
N GLU A 248 -29.26 -0.86 -5.62
CA GLU A 248 -29.05 -2.31 -5.57
C GLU A 248 -28.50 -2.81 -4.23
N LEU A 249 -27.84 -1.94 -3.47
CA LEU A 249 -27.25 -2.31 -2.18
C LEU A 249 -28.21 -2.14 -0.98
N GLU A 250 -29.41 -1.58 -1.22
CA GLU A 250 -30.45 -1.41 -0.18
C GLU A 250 -31.47 -2.57 -0.12
N GLN A 251 -31.46 -3.52 -1.04
CA GLN A 251 -32.26 -4.75 -1.03
C GLN A 251 -31.46 -5.93 -0.44
#